data_c084845dcdb079f99ffe915e445799db
#
_entry.id   c084845dcdb079f99ffe915e445799db
#
_cell.length_a   1.000
_cell.length_b   1.000
_cell.length_c   1.000
_cell.angle_alpha   90.00
_cell.angle_beta   90.00
_cell.angle_gamma   90.00
#
_symmetry.space_group_name_H-M   'P 1'
#
loop_
_entity.id
_entity.type
_entity.pdbx_description
1 polymer ?
#
loop_
_entity_poly.entity_id
_entity_poly.type
_entity_poly.pdbx_seq_one_letter_code
_entity_poly.pdbx_strand_id
1 'polypeptide(L)'
;MIKNGARLQSQVCDTQVIVVRATDSLDDLRCGGEPMVTLDAEKSPHADLDPALAGGSVMGKRYVDEGGAEVLVTKAGVGALSIGGTPLSLKEAKPLPASD
;
A
#
# COMPACT_ATOMS: atom_id res chain seq x y z
N MET A 1 10.06 -11.19 6.02
CA MET A 1 10.05 -9.81 6.58
C MET A 1 10.28 -8.81 5.47
N ILE A 2 9.39 -7.84 5.37
CA ILE A 2 9.48 -6.82 4.33
C ILE A 2 10.48 -5.75 4.78
N LYS A 3 11.35 -5.32 3.87
CA LYS A 3 12.42 -4.37 4.18
C LYS A 3 12.25 -3.07 3.39
N ASN A 4 12.92 -2.02 3.86
CA ASN A 4 13.01 -0.76 3.10
C ASN A 4 13.54 -1.04 1.68
N GLY A 5 12.92 -0.43 0.69
CA GLY A 5 13.29 -0.63 -0.71
C GLY A 5 12.66 -1.83 -1.38
N ALA A 6 11.94 -2.67 -0.63
CA ALA A 6 11.25 -3.80 -1.23
C ALA A 6 10.14 -3.31 -2.17
N ARG A 7 9.96 -4.00 -3.28
CA ARG A 7 8.89 -3.71 -4.24
C ARG A 7 7.83 -4.78 -4.15
N LEU A 8 6.58 -4.34 -4.02
CA LEU A 8 5.45 -5.24 -3.84
C LEU A 8 4.39 -4.94 -4.89
N GLN A 9 3.63 -5.97 -5.24
CA GLN A 9 2.52 -5.83 -6.20
C GLN A 9 1.25 -6.42 -5.62
N SER A 10 0.13 -5.86 -6.07
CA SER A 10 -1.19 -6.39 -5.74
C SER A 10 -1.42 -7.72 -6.47
N GLN A 11 -2.17 -8.60 -5.85
CA GLN A 11 -2.61 -9.84 -6.50
C GLN A 11 -3.93 -9.69 -7.24
N VAL A 12 -4.63 -8.55 -7.08
CA VAL A 12 -5.99 -8.37 -7.60
C VAL A 12 -6.15 -7.16 -8.52
N CYS A 13 -5.11 -6.35 -8.64
CA CYS A 13 -5.12 -5.17 -9.52
C CYS A 13 -3.70 -4.80 -9.91
N ASP A 14 -3.53 -3.65 -10.55
CA ASP A 14 -2.23 -3.23 -11.08
C ASP A 14 -1.36 -2.49 -10.07
N THR A 15 -1.83 -2.26 -8.86
CA THR A 15 -1.10 -1.47 -7.87
C THR A 15 0.25 -2.09 -7.55
N GLN A 16 1.29 -1.25 -7.59
CA GLN A 16 2.64 -1.60 -7.15
C GLN A 16 3.16 -0.51 -6.24
N VAL A 17 3.92 -0.90 -5.23
CA VAL A 17 4.50 0.03 -4.27
C VAL A 17 5.95 -0.32 -4.01
N ILE A 18 6.72 0.69 -3.55
CA ILE A 18 8.05 0.48 -2.99
C ILE A 18 7.98 0.88 -1.51
N VAL A 19 8.60 0.09 -0.66
CA VAL A 19 8.60 0.34 0.77
C VAL A 19 9.59 1.44 1.09
N VAL A 20 9.10 2.55 1.63
CA VAL A 20 9.92 3.68 2.06
C VAL A 20 10.39 3.47 3.48
N ARG A 21 9.48 3.02 4.35
CA ARG A 21 9.82 2.74 5.75
C ARG A 21 9.12 1.46 6.18
N ALA A 22 9.91 0.44 6.49
CA ALA A 22 9.39 -0.85 6.91
C ALA A 22 9.15 -0.89 8.41
N THR A 23 8.04 -1.52 8.80
CA THR A 23 7.73 -1.86 10.19
C THR A 23 7.18 -3.28 10.18
N ASP A 24 7.06 -3.88 11.36
CA ASP A 24 6.53 -5.24 11.46
C ASP A 24 5.11 -5.34 10.91
N SER A 25 4.34 -4.26 10.99
CA SER A 25 2.97 -4.24 10.48
C SER A 25 2.88 -4.42 8.98
N LEU A 26 3.96 -4.08 8.23
CA LEU A 26 3.96 -4.26 6.78
C LEU A 26 3.87 -5.72 6.36
N ASP A 27 4.18 -6.67 7.23
CA ASP A 27 4.02 -8.07 6.88
C ASP A 27 2.56 -8.43 6.57
N ASP A 28 1.62 -7.59 7.00
CA ASP A 28 0.20 -7.77 6.69
C ASP A 28 -0.31 -6.71 5.71
N LEU A 29 0.57 -6.14 4.89
CA LEU A 29 0.19 -5.17 3.86
C LEU A 29 -0.68 -5.85 2.80
N ARG A 30 -1.85 -5.26 2.54
CA ARG A 30 -2.84 -5.77 1.60
C ARG A 30 -3.24 -4.70 0.60
N CYS A 31 -3.68 -5.16 -0.55
CA CYS A 31 -4.26 -4.28 -1.56
C CYS A 31 -5.53 -4.95 -2.08
N GLY A 32 -6.65 -4.27 -1.95
CA GLY A 32 -7.94 -4.84 -2.33
C GLY A 32 -8.38 -6.01 -1.46
N GLY A 33 -7.83 -6.12 -0.24
CA GLY A 33 -8.17 -7.17 0.70
C GLY A 33 -7.25 -8.39 0.65
N GLU A 34 -6.36 -8.47 -0.34
CA GLU A 34 -5.43 -9.60 -0.49
C GLU A 34 -4.00 -9.15 -0.18
N PRO A 35 -3.19 -10.02 0.45
CA PRO A 35 -1.80 -9.68 0.75
C PRO A 35 -1.04 -9.28 -0.51
N MET A 36 -0.21 -8.25 -0.40
CA MET A 36 0.71 -7.89 -1.48
C MET A 36 1.89 -8.85 -1.47
N VAL A 37 2.45 -9.09 -2.64
CA VAL A 37 3.56 -10.01 -2.82
C VAL A 37 4.70 -9.31 -3.55
N THR A 38 5.90 -9.89 -3.49
CA THR A 38 7.04 -9.32 -4.22
C THR A 38 6.81 -9.42 -5.73
N LEU A 39 7.54 -8.61 -6.51
CA LEU A 39 7.32 -8.54 -7.95
C LEU A 39 7.66 -9.85 -8.67
N ASP A 40 8.54 -10.66 -8.09
CA ASP A 40 8.91 -11.95 -8.66
C ASP A 40 8.06 -13.11 -8.17
N ALA A 41 7.13 -12.85 -7.26
CA ALA A 41 6.23 -13.89 -6.76
C ALA A 41 5.05 -14.08 -7.69
N GLU A 42 4.54 -15.31 -7.75
CA GLU A 42 3.34 -15.58 -8.52
C GLU A 42 2.12 -15.08 -7.77
N LYS A 43 1.20 -14.48 -8.49
CA LYS A 43 -0.06 -14.05 -7.92
C LYS A 43 -0.97 -15.25 -7.71
N SER A 44 -1.78 -15.21 -6.64
CA SER A 44 -2.75 -16.26 -6.40
C SER A 44 -3.82 -16.23 -7.49
N PRO A 45 -4.11 -17.36 -8.16
CA PRO A 45 -5.17 -17.39 -9.17
C PRO A 45 -6.57 -17.28 -8.57
N HIS A 46 -6.69 -17.38 -7.25
CA HIS A 46 -7.97 -17.32 -6.56
C HIS A 46 -8.16 -16.01 -5.79
N ALA A 47 -7.21 -15.08 -5.89
CA ALA A 47 -7.35 -13.80 -5.21
C ALA A 47 -8.38 -12.94 -5.93
N ASP A 48 -9.33 -12.40 -5.19
CA ASP A 48 -10.38 -11.55 -5.70
C ASP A 48 -10.35 -10.18 -5.03
N LEU A 49 -10.59 -9.14 -5.80
CA LEU A 49 -10.71 -7.80 -5.28
C LEU A 49 -11.97 -7.68 -4.42
N ASP A 50 -11.80 -7.25 -3.19
CA ASP A 50 -12.93 -6.95 -2.32
C ASP A 50 -13.56 -5.63 -2.78
N PRO A 51 -14.85 -5.63 -3.19
CA PRO A 51 -15.50 -4.39 -3.66
C PRO A 51 -15.50 -3.28 -2.61
N ALA A 52 -15.50 -3.62 -1.33
CA ALA A 52 -15.42 -2.63 -0.26
C ALA A 52 -14.04 -1.98 -0.17
N LEU A 53 -13.03 -2.58 -0.80
CA LEU A 53 -11.65 -2.11 -0.78
C LEU A 53 -11.17 -1.74 -2.19
N ALA A 54 -12.07 -1.22 -3.01
CA ALA A 54 -11.78 -0.82 -4.39
C ALA A 54 -11.67 0.70 -4.53
N GLY A 55 -11.26 1.39 -3.46
CA GLY A 55 -11.11 2.84 -3.49
C GLY A 55 -9.91 3.34 -4.28
N GLY A 56 -9.02 2.44 -4.68
CA GLY A 56 -7.88 2.78 -5.50
C GLY A 56 -6.71 3.38 -4.73
N SER A 57 -5.63 3.62 -5.47
CA SER A 57 -4.45 4.31 -4.96
C SER A 57 -3.99 5.31 -6.01
N VAL A 58 -3.17 6.28 -5.60
CA VAL A 58 -2.72 7.35 -6.48
C VAL A 58 -1.22 7.22 -6.71
N MET A 59 -0.83 7.13 -7.98
CA MET A 59 0.58 7.01 -8.36
C MET A 59 1.36 8.24 -7.89
N GLY A 60 2.56 7.99 -7.38
CA GLY A 60 3.44 9.05 -6.90
C GLY A 60 3.13 9.55 -5.49
N LYS A 61 2.10 9.01 -4.85
CA LYS A 61 1.74 9.39 -3.49
C LYS A 61 2.24 8.37 -2.49
N ARG A 62 2.50 8.82 -1.28
CA ARG A 62 2.93 7.97 -0.18
C ARG A 62 1.76 7.69 0.74
N TYR A 63 1.69 6.45 1.20
CA TYR A 63 0.66 6.00 2.12
C TYR A 63 1.31 5.52 3.40
N VAL A 64 0.71 5.84 4.53
CA VAL A 64 1.28 5.57 5.85
C VAL A 64 0.26 4.91 6.75
N ASP A 65 0.75 4.16 7.74
CA ASP A 65 -0.09 3.63 8.81
C ASP A 65 0.31 4.26 10.15
N GLU A 66 -0.47 3.96 11.18
CA GLU A 66 -0.24 4.52 12.51
C GLU A 66 1.07 4.02 13.12
N GLY A 67 1.54 2.85 12.71
CA GLY A 67 2.79 2.29 13.21
C GLY A 67 4.04 2.86 12.58
N GLY A 68 3.89 3.77 11.61
CA GLY A 68 5.02 4.42 10.96
C GLY A 68 5.46 3.77 9.66
N ALA A 69 4.79 2.73 9.20
CA ALA A 69 5.08 2.14 7.90
C ALA A 69 4.72 3.12 6.80
N GLU A 70 5.54 3.18 5.76
CA GLU A 70 5.30 4.09 4.64
C GLU A 70 5.65 3.41 3.34
N VAL A 71 4.78 3.54 2.36
CA VAL A 71 4.98 2.99 1.01
C VAL A 71 4.69 4.07 -0.02
N LEU A 72 5.41 4.01 -1.15
CA LEU A 72 5.22 4.90 -2.29
C LEU A 72 4.56 4.10 -3.41
N VAL A 73 3.44 4.60 -3.93
CA VAL A 73 2.76 3.95 -5.05
C VAL A 73 3.51 4.26 -6.32
N THR A 74 4.07 3.23 -6.95
CA THR A 74 4.80 3.37 -8.21
C THR A 74 3.93 3.05 -9.41
N LYS A 75 2.84 2.32 -9.22
CA LYS A 75 1.86 2.05 -10.24
C LYS A 75 0.47 2.00 -9.58
N ALA A 76 -0.45 2.80 -10.09
CA ALA A 76 -1.80 2.88 -9.53
C ALA A 76 -2.67 1.71 -9.97
N GLY A 77 -3.61 1.34 -9.13
CA GLY A 77 -4.61 0.31 -9.42
C GLY A 77 -5.88 0.59 -8.63
N VAL A 78 -6.86 -0.28 -8.78
CA VAL A 78 -8.18 -0.07 -8.19
C VAL A 78 -8.27 -0.50 -6.74
N GLY A 79 -7.38 -1.35 -6.28
CA GLY A 79 -7.41 -1.83 -4.89
C GLY A 79 -6.94 -0.77 -3.91
N ALA A 80 -7.56 -0.72 -2.74
CA ALA A 80 -7.14 0.16 -1.67
C ALA A 80 -6.08 -0.52 -0.81
N LEU A 81 -5.08 0.25 -0.38
CA LEU A 81 -4.02 -0.25 0.48
C LEU A 81 -4.47 -0.30 1.93
N SER A 82 -4.12 -1.38 2.62
CA SER A 82 -4.44 -1.54 4.03
C SER A 82 -3.39 -2.41 4.72
N ILE A 83 -3.34 -2.31 6.04
CA ILE A 83 -2.59 -3.25 6.87
C ILE A 83 -3.61 -3.98 7.72
N GLY A 84 -3.73 -5.30 7.52
CA GLY A 84 -4.83 -6.05 8.08
C GLY A 84 -6.15 -5.48 7.62
N GLY A 85 -7.01 -5.10 8.54
CA GLY A 85 -8.29 -4.48 8.24
C GLY A 85 -8.29 -2.96 8.30
N THR A 86 -7.13 -2.32 8.49
CA THR A 86 -7.04 -0.87 8.67
C THR A 86 -6.50 -0.21 7.41
N PRO A 87 -7.28 0.64 6.72
CA PRO A 87 -6.80 1.33 5.53
C PRO A 87 -5.62 2.25 5.84
N LEU A 88 -4.68 2.34 4.90
CA LEU A 88 -3.59 3.29 5.00
C LEU A 88 -4.10 4.70 4.71
N SER A 89 -3.45 5.67 5.31
CA SER A 89 -3.75 7.09 5.08
C SER A 89 -2.79 7.67 4.06
N LEU A 90 -3.29 8.59 3.24
CA LEU A 90 -2.46 9.33 2.32
C LEU A 90 -1.57 10.28 3.12
N LYS A 91 -0.26 10.20 2.88
CA LYS A 91 0.67 11.14 3.51
C LYS A 91 0.65 12.45 2.74
N GLU A 92 0.14 13.48 3.38
CA GLU A 92 0.13 14.81 2.79
C GLU A 92 1.22 15.67 3.40
N ALA A 93 1.84 16.48 2.56
CA ALA A 93 2.74 17.50 3.09
C ALA A 93 1.91 18.45 3.94
N LYS A 94 2.29 18.59 5.21
CA LYS A 94 1.60 19.56 6.04
C LYS A 94 1.84 20.95 5.45
N PRO A 95 0.79 21.70 5.15
CA PRO A 95 1.02 23.10 4.79
C PRO A 95 1.75 23.76 5.95
N LEU A 96 2.71 24.59 5.62
CA LEU A 96 3.34 25.40 6.63
C LEU A 96 2.25 26.14 7.38
N PRO A 97 2.26 26.12 8.71
CA PRO A 97 1.28 26.90 9.43
C PRO A 97 1.37 28.31 8.91
N ALA A 98 0.26 28.81 8.45
CA ALA A 98 0.19 30.18 8.07
C ALA A 98 0.62 30.93 9.30
N SER A 99 1.67 31.51 9.21
CA SER A 99 2.13 32.16 10.32
C SER A 99 1.16 33.14 10.76
N ASP A 100 0.76 32.72 10.86
CA ASP A 100 0.25 33.38 11.13
C ASP A 100 0.64 33.52 11.48
#